data_90609008baa68d03767f15dd0c008997
#
_entry.id   90609008baa68d03767f15dd0c008997
#
_cell.length_a   1.000
_cell.length_b   1.000
_cell.length_c   1.000
_cell.angle_alpha   90.00
_cell.angle_beta   90.00
_cell.angle_gamma   90.00
#
_symmetry.space_group_name_H-M   'P 1'
#
loop_
_entity.id
_entity.type
_entity.pdbx_description
1 polymer ?
#
loop_
_entity_poly.entity_id
_entity_poly.type
_entity_poly.pdbx_seq_one_letter_code
_entity_poly.pdbx_strand_id
1 'polypeptide(L)'
;MKKAAAILLAITMLFLVGCDNGRPETTPEPSPVAVSSGDCYEVSMLKNNDGVEKYSYTVKTHDGKVIESAICANKPKVKPLNGDLLGIRFYTDSDSFVRYYDIKSGRVSASYFDAFWDNGTLVAYNDFEKSEKLIVRDIFDDNGYRYEKEIKSDSLTLIVTKAEPTDDGETLIVKFKLGEHGAEKNVRLPLVDKDSDGV
;
A
#
# COMPACT_ATOMS: atom_id res chain seq x y z
N MET A 1 24.81 41.71 -1.99
CA MET A 1 24.37 41.95 -0.60
C MET A 1 22.86 42.06 -0.56
N LYS A 2 22.12 41.04 -0.12
CA LYS A 2 20.73 41.14 0.37
C LYS A 2 20.54 39.97 1.34
N LYS A 3 20.29 40.34 2.60
CA LYS A 3 20.19 39.45 3.76
C LYS A 3 18.81 38.74 3.74
N ALA A 4 18.77 37.42 3.84
CA ALA A 4 17.57 36.68 4.12
C ALA A 4 17.33 36.65 5.64
N ALA A 5 16.20 37.17 6.09
CA ALA A 5 15.77 37.16 7.48
C ALA A 5 15.06 35.82 7.79
N ALA A 6 15.60 35.10 8.75
CA ALA A 6 14.95 33.94 9.34
C ALA A 6 13.89 34.40 10.33
N ILE A 7 12.63 34.06 10.11
CA ILE A 7 11.52 34.30 11.05
C ILE A 7 11.45 33.09 11.98
N LEU A 8 11.91 33.29 13.22
CA LEU A 8 11.77 32.35 14.33
C LEU A 8 10.40 32.60 14.99
N LEU A 9 9.44 31.71 14.77
CA LEU A 9 8.13 31.78 15.42
C LEU A 9 8.23 31.13 16.81
N ALA A 10 8.43 31.94 17.85
CA ALA A 10 8.38 31.53 19.24
C ALA A 10 6.90 31.43 19.69
N ILE A 11 6.39 30.21 19.88
CA ILE A 11 5.07 29.98 20.50
C ILE A 11 5.25 30.09 22.01
N THR A 12 4.82 31.22 22.56
CA THR A 12 4.78 31.46 24.01
C THR A 12 3.52 30.78 24.57
N MET A 13 3.68 29.65 25.27
CA MET A 13 2.61 29.06 26.07
C MET A 13 2.36 29.91 27.30
N LEU A 14 1.21 30.57 27.36
CA LEU A 14 0.66 31.18 28.57
C LEU A 14 0.13 30.06 29.47
N PHE A 15 0.81 29.76 30.56
CA PHE A 15 0.25 28.94 31.64
C PHE A 15 -0.71 29.80 32.46
N LEU A 16 -2.01 29.59 32.32
CA LEU A 16 -3.01 30.01 33.29
C LEU A 16 -3.05 28.95 34.40
N VAL A 17 -2.50 29.32 35.54
CA VAL A 17 -2.64 28.55 36.79
C VAL A 17 -4.05 28.80 37.31
N GLY A 18 -4.97 27.88 37.01
CA GLY A 18 -6.26 27.77 37.67
C GLY A 18 -6.17 26.63 38.68
N CYS A 19 -6.20 26.98 39.98
CA CYS A 19 -6.41 26.01 41.06
C CYS A 19 -7.83 25.46 40.95
N ASP A 20 -8.01 24.21 40.53
CA ASP A 20 -9.20 23.45 40.88
C ASP A 20 -8.83 22.04 41.26
N ASN A 21 -9.28 21.62 42.47
CA ASN A 21 -8.99 20.35 43.12
C ASN A 21 -9.85 19.21 42.55
N GLY A 22 -9.69 18.93 41.29
CA GLY A 22 -10.21 17.74 40.64
C GLY A 22 -9.12 17.14 39.77
N ARG A 23 -8.34 16.21 40.34
CA ARG A 23 -7.40 15.40 39.59
C ARG A 23 -8.25 14.56 38.62
N PRO A 24 -8.26 14.85 37.30
CA PRO A 24 -8.89 13.91 36.39
C PRO A 24 -8.10 12.62 36.48
N GLU A 25 -8.74 11.53 36.89
CA GLU A 25 -8.21 10.19 36.69
C GLU A 25 -7.91 10.06 35.19
N THR A 26 -6.66 10.23 34.81
CA THR A 26 -6.19 9.87 33.48
C THR A 26 -6.31 8.37 33.40
N THR A 27 -7.45 7.90 32.87
CA THR A 27 -7.59 6.51 32.46
C THR A 27 -6.40 6.23 31.56
N PRO A 28 -5.53 5.28 31.87
CA PRO A 28 -4.33 5.02 31.07
C PRO A 28 -4.80 4.69 29.66
N GLU A 29 -4.25 5.43 28.69
CA GLU A 29 -4.51 5.14 27.29
C GLU A 29 -4.05 3.71 27.03
N PRO A 30 -4.91 2.84 26.46
CA PRO A 30 -4.57 1.43 26.31
C PRO A 30 -3.29 1.29 25.48
N SER A 31 -2.33 0.57 26.02
CA SER A 31 -1.06 0.33 25.35
C SER A 31 -1.26 -0.44 24.05
N PRO A 32 -0.57 -0.09 22.97
CA PRO A 32 -0.65 -0.80 21.70
C PRO A 32 -0.22 -2.27 21.88
N VAL A 33 -0.95 -3.20 21.26
CA VAL A 33 -0.63 -4.63 21.26
C VAL A 33 -0.06 -5.01 19.90
N ALA A 34 1.19 -5.49 19.86
CA ALA A 34 1.80 -5.97 18.64
C ALA A 34 1.02 -7.17 18.08
N VAL A 35 0.62 -7.12 16.82
CA VAL A 35 -0.15 -8.16 16.12
C VAL A 35 0.59 -8.80 14.95
N SER A 36 1.63 -8.15 14.46
CA SER A 36 2.57 -8.67 13.47
C SER A 36 3.85 -7.84 13.48
N SER A 37 5.00 -8.47 13.38
CA SER A 37 6.28 -7.78 13.33
C SER A 37 7.31 -8.57 12.52
N GLY A 38 8.32 -7.88 12.04
CA GLY A 38 9.53 -8.37 11.41
C GLY A 38 10.65 -7.36 11.61
N ASP A 39 11.83 -7.62 11.06
CA ASP A 39 13.02 -6.78 11.29
C ASP A 39 12.80 -5.32 10.88
N CYS A 40 12.04 -5.10 9.80
CA CYS A 40 11.83 -3.77 9.23
C CYS A 40 10.37 -3.30 9.28
N TYR A 41 9.49 -3.98 9.99
CA TYR A 41 8.11 -3.54 10.16
C TYR A 41 7.50 -3.95 11.50
N GLU A 42 6.52 -3.19 11.92
CA GLU A 42 5.67 -3.49 13.07
C GLU A 42 4.24 -3.10 12.76
N VAL A 43 3.28 -3.95 13.15
CA VAL A 43 1.85 -3.66 13.14
C VAL A 43 1.32 -3.88 14.54
N SER A 44 0.69 -2.86 15.12
CA SER A 44 0.10 -2.92 16.46
C SER A 44 -1.37 -2.58 16.43
N MET A 45 -2.15 -3.24 17.25
CA MET A 45 -3.56 -2.93 17.47
C MET A 45 -3.68 -1.86 18.55
N LEU A 46 -4.47 -0.84 18.26
CA LEU A 46 -4.87 0.23 19.18
C LEU A 46 -6.36 0.05 19.47
N LYS A 47 -6.71 0.01 20.75
CA LYS A 47 -8.12 -0.06 21.16
C LYS A 47 -8.45 1.21 21.92
N ASN A 48 -9.45 1.96 21.46
CA ASN A 48 -9.91 3.13 22.20
C ASN A 48 -10.84 2.74 23.37
N ASN A 49 -11.21 3.73 24.18
CA ASN A 49 -12.09 3.51 25.33
C ASN A 49 -13.50 3.02 24.95
N ASP A 50 -13.95 3.27 23.73
CA ASP A 50 -15.24 2.82 23.19
C ASP A 50 -15.16 1.40 22.60
N GLY A 51 -14.00 0.76 22.67
CA GLY A 51 -13.77 -0.58 22.15
C GLY A 51 -13.53 -0.65 20.63
N VAL A 52 -13.44 0.49 19.96
CA VAL A 52 -13.12 0.53 18.52
C VAL A 52 -11.65 0.20 18.31
N GLU A 53 -11.40 -0.82 17.50
CA GLU A 53 -10.06 -1.25 17.11
C GLU A 53 -9.57 -0.46 15.90
N LYS A 54 -8.32 -0.02 15.97
CA LYS A 54 -7.55 0.55 14.87
C LYS A 54 -6.18 -0.10 14.86
N TYR A 55 -5.46 0.09 13.79
CA TYR A 55 -4.12 -0.50 13.65
C TYR A 55 -3.12 0.60 13.32
N SER A 56 -2.00 0.61 14.03
CA SER A 56 -0.84 1.39 13.62
C SER A 56 0.15 0.47 12.91
N TYR A 57 0.84 1.00 11.93
CA TYR A 57 1.99 0.32 11.32
C TYR A 57 3.17 1.26 11.22
N THR A 58 4.35 0.67 11.27
CA THR A 58 5.63 1.37 11.07
C THR A 58 6.50 0.52 10.17
N VAL A 59 7.07 1.13 9.13
CA VAL A 59 8.08 0.51 8.26
C VAL A 59 9.39 1.25 8.43
N LYS A 60 10.48 0.50 8.51
CA LYS A 60 11.84 1.01 8.71
C LYS A 60 12.78 0.45 7.65
N THR A 61 13.83 1.18 7.37
CA THR A 61 14.99 0.65 6.64
C THR A 61 15.77 -0.34 7.50
N HIS A 62 16.70 -1.07 6.91
CA HIS A 62 17.60 -2.00 7.63
C HIS A 62 18.44 -1.31 8.72
N ASP A 63 18.77 -0.03 8.56
CA ASP A 63 19.49 0.77 9.56
C ASP A 63 18.55 1.40 10.62
N GLY A 64 17.26 1.06 10.60
CA GLY A 64 16.28 1.48 11.59
C GLY A 64 15.63 2.84 11.36
N LYS A 65 15.92 3.54 10.25
CA LYS A 65 15.26 4.80 9.89
C LYS A 65 13.81 4.54 9.49
N VAL A 66 12.88 5.29 10.08
CA VAL A 66 11.45 5.19 9.74
C VAL A 66 11.22 5.70 8.32
N ILE A 67 10.62 4.84 7.50
CA ILE A 67 10.16 5.17 6.14
C ILE A 67 8.75 5.76 6.22
N GLU A 68 7.85 5.05 6.92
CA GLU A 68 6.47 5.47 7.10
C GLU A 68 5.93 4.95 8.44
N SER A 69 5.06 5.75 9.07
CA SER A 69 4.28 5.34 10.22
C SER A 69 2.90 5.99 10.13
N ALA A 70 1.84 5.18 10.23
CA ALA A 70 0.46 5.67 10.14
C ALA A 70 -0.52 4.76 10.88
N ILE A 71 -1.78 5.22 10.94
CA ILE A 71 -2.91 4.50 11.54
C ILE A 71 -3.90 4.16 10.43
N CYS A 72 -4.44 2.94 10.45
CA CYS A 72 -5.48 2.47 9.54
C CYS A 72 -6.64 1.83 10.32
N ALA A 73 -7.83 1.83 9.72
CA ALA A 73 -9.03 1.28 10.35
C ALA A 73 -8.99 -0.25 10.43
N ASN A 74 -8.53 -0.89 9.36
CA ASN A 74 -8.47 -2.35 9.25
C ASN A 74 -7.03 -2.84 9.37
N LYS A 75 -6.86 -4.08 9.87
CA LYS A 75 -5.55 -4.72 10.00
C LYS A 75 -4.87 -4.83 8.63
N PRO A 76 -3.70 -4.19 8.42
CA PRO A 76 -2.97 -4.34 7.16
C PRO A 76 -2.33 -5.72 7.07
N LYS A 77 -2.16 -6.23 5.85
CA LYS A 77 -1.47 -7.49 5.59
C LYS A 77 -0.08 -7.19 5.03
N VAL A 78 0.94 -7.57 5.76
CA VAL A 78 2.35 -7.44 5.34
C VAL A 78 2.79 -8.70 4.62
N LYS A 79 3.45 -8.54 3.48
CA LYS A 79 4.03 -9.61 2.65
C LYS A 79 5.48 -9.23 2.32
N PRO A 80 6.49 -9.85 2.93
CA PRO A 80 7.85 -9.78 2.43
C PRO A 80 7.91 -10.44 1.04
N LEU A 81 8.48 -9.74 0.05
CA LEU A 81 8.62 -10.24 -1.32
C LEU A 81 10.03 -10.76 -1.58
N ASN A 82 11.02 -10.05 -1.08
CA ASN A 82 12.42 -10.44 -1.05
C ASN A 82 13.11 -9.77 0.15
N GLY A 83 14.42 -9.91 0.29
CA GLY A 83 15.17 -9.36 1.43
C GLY A 83 15.06 -7.84 1.61
N ASP A 84 14.78 -7.11 0.55
CA ASP A 84 14.77 -5.63 0.52
C ASP A 84 13.40 -5.03 0.22
N LEU A 85 12.38 -5.84 -0.07
CA LEU A 85 11.07 -5.35 -0.51
C LEU A 85 9.92 -5.91 0.35
N LEU A 86 9.12 -5.00 0.91
CA LEU A 86 7.88 -5.30 1.60
C LEU A 86 6.67 -4.80 0.79
N GLY A 87 5.64 -5.63 0.64
CA GLY A 87 4.32 -5.21 0.21
C GLY A 87 3.40 -5.09 1.42
N ILE A 88 2.69 -3.98 1.57
CA ILE A 88 1.66 -3.81 2.59
C ILE A 88 0.33 -3.55 1.92
N ARG A 89 -0.61 -4.48 2.14
CA ARG A 89 -1.98 -4.35 1.66
C ARG A 89 -2.86 -3.76 2.73
N PHE A 90 -3.56 -2.71 2.35
CA PHE A 90 -4.55 -2.02 3.16
C PHE A 90 -5.94 -2.37 2.65
N TYR A 91 -6.90 -2.39 3.56
CA TYR A 91 -8.30 -2.69 3.26
C TYR A 91 -9.16 -1.51 3.69
N THR A 92 -10.10 -1.13 2.83
CA THR A 92 -11.24 -0.28 3.15
C THR A 92 -12.49 -1.16 3.22
N ASP A 93 -13.68 -0.57 3.36
CA ASP A 93 -14.92 -1.35 3.41
C ASP A 93 -15.26 -2.02 2.07
N SER A 94 -14.84 -1.43 0.95
CA SER A 94 -15.17 -1.91 -0.41
C SER A 94 -13.95 -2.36 -1.20
N ASP A 95 -12.76 -1.83 -0.89
CA ASP A 95 -11.60 -1.94 -1.76
C ASP A 95 -10.34 -2.34 -1.00
N SER A 96 -9.31 -2.65 -1.73
CA SER A 96 -7.97 -2.84 -1.19
C SER A 96 -6.95 -2.10 -2.05
N PHE A 97 -5.85 -1.69 -1.42
CA PHE A 97 -4.68 -1.21 -2.16
C PHE A 97 -3.40 -1.73 -1.54
N VAL A 98 -2.37 -1.83 -2.33
CA VAL A 98 -1.04 -2.22 -1.87
C VAL A 98 -0.05 -1.10 -2.13
N ARG A 99 0.88 -0.91 -1.19
CA ARG A 99 2.09 -0.11 -1.32
C ARG A 99 3.30 -1.00 -1.12
N TYR A 100 4.36 -0.70 -1.83
CA TYR A 100 5.63 -1.40 -1.70
C TYR A 100 6.68 -0.47 -1.11
N TYR A 101 7.50 -1.03 -0.24
CA TYR A 101 8.55 -0.33 0.50
C TYR A 101 9.88 -1.01 0.21
N ASP A 102 10.78 -0.29 -0.44
CA ASP A 102 12.18 -0.69 -0.56
C ASP A 102 12.88 -0.33 0.76
N ILE A 103 13.09 -1.32 1.61
CA ILE A 103 13.65 -1.13 2.96
C ILE A 103 15.16 -0.90 2.95
N LYS A 104 15.83 -1.06 1.82
CA LYS A 104 17.24 -0.71 1.63
C LYS A 104 17.40 0.77 1.31
N SER A 105 16.62 1.29 0.37
CA SER A 105 16.72 2.69 -0.07
C SER A 105 15.77 3.63 0.66
N GLY A 106 14.73 3.13 1.31
CA GLY A 106 13.68 3.91 1.95
C GLY A 106 12.63 4.46 0.98
N ARG A 107 12.56 3.95 -0.27
CA ARG A 107 11.57 4.35 -1.27
C ARG A 107 10.21 3.73 -0.98
N VAL A 108 9.16 4.47 -1.32
CA VAL A 108 7.77 4.00 -1.27
C VAL A 108 7.16 4.11 -2.67
N SER A 109 6.46 3.07 -3.11
CA SER A 109 5.76 3.08 -4.39
C SER A 109 4.49 3.93 -4.37
N ALA A 110 3.88 4.13 -5.54
CA ALA A 110 2.47 4.53 -5.61
C ALA A 110 1.56 3.50 -4.92
N SER A 111 0.30 3.88 -4.65
CA SER A 111 -0.73 2.94 -4.21
C SER A 111 -1.34 2.26 -5.41
N TYR A 112 -1.39 0.92 -5.40
CA TYR A 112 -1.98 0.11 -6.46
C TYR A 112 -3.29 -0.49 -5.95
N PHE A 113 -4.40 0.01 -6.47
CA PHE A 113 -5.72 -0.45 -6.08
C PHE A 113 -6.00 -1.83 -6.68
N ASP A 114 -6.62 -2.69 -5.88
CA ASP A 114 -6.97 -4.08 -6.24
C ASP A 114 -5.87 -4.85 -6.98
N ALA A 115 -4.63 -4.63 -6.54
CA ALA A 115 -3.51 -5.40 -7.05
C ALA A 115 -3.72 -6.88 -6.78
N PHE A 116 -3.64 -7.70 -7.81
CA PHE A 116 -3.92 -9.13 -7.75
C PHE A 116 -2.70 -10.01 -7.99
N TRP A 117 -1.59 -9.44 -8.44
CA TRP A 117 -0.34 -10.17 -8.66
C TRP A 117 0.88 -9.25 -8.53
N ASP A 118 1.97 -9.79 -8.05
CA ASP A 118 3.30 -9.17 -8.03
C ASP A 118 4.41 -10.24 -8.05
N ASN A 119 5.59 -9.86 -8.55
CA ASN A 119 6.80 -10.69 -8.53
C ASN A 119 8.01 -9.99 -7.86
N GLY A 120 7.79 -8.84 -7.22
CA GLY A 120 8.86 -8.06 -6.59
C GLY A 120 9.50 -7.01 -7.52
N THR A 121 9.22 -7.03 -8.81
CA THR A 121 9.62 -6.01 -9.79
C THR A 121 8.40 -5.38 -10.43
N LEU A 122 7.47 -6.22 -10.87
CA LEU A 122 6.22 -5.81 -11.50
C LEU A 122 5.03 -6.03 -10.58
N VAL A 123 4.02 -5.20 -10.76
CA VAL A 123 2.70 -5.34 -10.14
C VAL A 123 1.62 -5.35 -11.20
N ALA A 124 0.61 -6.22 -11.02
CA ALA A 124 -0.61 -6.22 -11.83
C ALA A 124 -1.81 -5.82 -10.98
N TYR A 125 -2.58 -4.85 -11.46
CA TYR A 125 -3.71 -4.28 -10.77
C TYR A 125 -4.83 -3.88 -11.73
N ASN A 126 -6.00 -3.55 -11.19
CA ASN A 126 -7.13 -3.07 -11.94
C ASN A 126 -7.30 -1.55 -11.73
N ASP A 127 -7.44 -0.78 -12.83
CA ASP A 127 -7.71 0.66 -12.77
C ASP A 127 -9.17 0.92 -13.12
N PHE A 128 -9.94 1.29 -12.11
CA PHE A 128 -11.39 1.56 -12.24
C PHE A 128 -11.72 2.99 -12.67
N GLU A 129 -10.76 3.93 -12.59
CA GLU A 129 -11.07 5.36 -12.69
C GLU A 129 -11.59 5.80 -14.08
N LYS A 130 -11.22 5.09 -15.14
CA LYS A 130 -11.55 5.51 -16.52
C LYS A 130 -12.19 4.44 -17.39
N SER A 131 -11.93 3.22 -17.10
CA SER A 131 -12.45 2.02 -17.76
C SER A 131 -11.82 0.84 -17.02
N GLU A 132 -12.48 -0.33 -17.05
CA GLU A 132 -11.88 -1.50 -16.45
C GLU A 132 -10.64 -1.92 -17.26
N LYS A 133 -9.47 -1.50 -16.78
CA LYS A 133 -8.18 -1.81 -17.35
C LYS A 133 -7.37 -2.70 -16.44
N LEU A 134 -6.83 -3.77 -16.99
CA LEU A 134 -5.78 -4.53 -16.35
C LEU A 134 -4.44 -3.90 -16.72
N ILE A 135 -3.67 -3.53 -15.71
CA ILE A 135 -2.38 -2.87 -15.89
C ILE A 135 -1.30 -3.73 -15.27
N VAL A 136 -0.19 -3.90 -16.00
CA VAL A 136 1.08 -4.43 -15.48
C VAL A 136 2.11 -3.34 -15.61
N ARG A 137 2.85 -3.05 -14.52
CA ARG A 137 3.91 -2.05 -14.55
C ARG A 137 4.99 -2.30 -13.51
N ASP A 138 6.11 -1.61 -13.63
CA ASP A 138 7.13 -1.54 -12.60
C ASP A 138 6.57 -0.99 -11.29
N ILE A 139 6.92 -1.64 -10.18
CA ILE A 139 6.51 -1.23 -8.83
C ILE A 139 6.98 0.20 -8.51
N PHE A 140 8.22 0.56 -8.89
CA PHE A 140 8.81 1.88 -8.61
C PHE A 140 8.98 2.74 -9.87
N ASP A 141 8.53 2.27 -11.02
CA ASP A 141 8.67 2.96 -12.32
C ASP A 141 10.13 3.12 -12.81
N ASP A 142 11.02 2.27 -12.33
CA ASP A 142 12.46 2.39 -12.60
C ASP A 142 12.81 2.14 -14.07
N ASN A 143 12.16 1.17 -14.71
CA ASN A 143 12.39 0.83 -16.11
C ASN A 143 11.33 1.41 -17.05
N GLY A 144 10.33 2.11 -16.50
CA GLY A 144 9.23 2.67 -17.28
C GLY A 144 8.28 1.64 -17.89
N TYR A 145 8.43 0.34 -17.53
CA TYR A 145 7.56 -0.69 -18.09
C TYR A 145 6.11 -0.50 -17.66
N ARG A 146 5.22 -0.40 -18.64
CA ARG A 146 3.78 -0.31 -18.45
C ARG A 146 3.04 -0.92 -19.62
N TYR A 147 2.19 -1.89 -19.34
CA TYR A 147 1.25 -2.48 -20.29
C TYR A 147 -0.17 -2.32 -19.80
N GLU A 148 -1.09 -1.93 -20.68
CA GLU A 148 -2.50 -1.75 -20.38
C GLU A 148 -3.37 -2.61 -21.29
N LYS A 149 -4.36 -3.28 -20.71
CA LYS A 149 -5.38 -4.03 -21.44
C LYS A 149 -6.77 -3.60 -21.00
N GLU A 150 -7.49 -2.95 -21.89
CA GLU A 150 -8.90 -2.62 -21.67
C GLU A 150 -9.76 -3.88 -21.76
N ILE A 151 -10.64 -4.06 -20.76
CA ILE A 151 -11.64 -5.12 -20.71
C ILE A 151 -13.01 -4.47 -20.89
N LYS A 152 -13.68 -4.79 -21.97
CA LYS A 152 -15.05 -4.30 -22.20
C LYS A 152 -15.99 -5.05 -21.26
N SER A 153 -16.63 -4.32 -20.36
CA SER A 153 -17.41 -4.90 -19.26
C SER A 153 -18.90 -4.61 -19.30
N ASP A 154 -19.38 -3.74 -20.21
CA ASP A 154 -20.78 -3.30 -20.27
C ASP A 154 -21.33 -2.89 -18.88
N SER A 155 -20.53 -2.18 -18.08
CA SER A 155 -20.83 -1.74 -16.71
C SER A 155 -20.86 -2.86 -15.65
N LEU A 156 -20.35 -4.06 -15.95
CA LEU A 156 -20.19 -5.12 -14.98
C LEU A 156 -18.84 -5.05 -14.28
N THR A 157 -18.81 -5.25 -12.98
CA THR A 157 -17.56 -5.30 -12.19
C THR A 157 -16.66 -6.44 -12.67
N LEU A 158 -15.40 -6.13 -12.93
CA LEU A 158 -14.37 -7.10 -13.26
C LEU A 158 -13.86 -7.76 -11.95
N ILE A 159 -13.94 -9.06 -11.87
CA ILE A 159 -13.50 -9.85 -10.72
C ILE A 159 -12.38 -10.78 -11.18
N VAL A 160 -11.15 -10.49 -10.79
CA VAL A 160 -10.00 -11.36 -11.04
C VAL A 160 -10.10 -12.58 -10.12
N THR A 161 -10.14 -13.78 -10.73
CA THR A 161 -10.24 -15.04 -9.99
C THR A 161 -8.89 -15.75 -9.82
N LYS A 162 -7.95 -15.52 -10.75
CA LYS A 162 -6.62 -16.10 -10.72
C LYS A 162 -5.65 -15.30 -11.61
N ALA A 163 -4.39 -15.25 -11.21
CA ALA A 163 -3.31 -14.71 -12.04
C ALA A 163 -2.05 -15.57 -11.83
N GLU A 164 -1.50 -16.09 -12.92
CA GLU A 164 -0.33 -16.96 -12.90
C GLU A 164 0.58 -16.64 -14.08
N PRO A 165 1.91 -16.54 -13.87
CA PRO A 165 2.84 -16.40 -14.98
C PRO A 165 2.89 -17.70 -15.79
N THR A 166 3.21 -17.60 -17.08
CA THR A 166 3.57 -18.75 -17.91
C THR A 166 4.93 -19.32 -17.46
N ASP A 167 5.24 -20.56 -17.85
CA ASP A 167 6.47 -21.26 -17.45
C ASP A 167 7.75 -20.53 -17.86
N ASP A 168 7.70 -19.78 -18.97
CA ASP A 168 8.79 -18.91 -19.43
C ASP A 168 8.91 -17.58 -18.65
N GLY A 169 7.89 -17.24 -17.84
CA GLY A 169 7.85 -16.00 -17.08
C GLY A 169 7.59 -14.74 -17.91
N GLU A 170 7.31 -14.86 -19.21
CA GLU A 170 7.15 -13.70 -20.11
C GLU A 170 5.73 -13.16 -20.17
N THR A 171 4.75 -13.94 -19.72
CA THR A 171 3.33 -13.60 -19.82
C THR A 171 2.60 -13.93 -18.52
N LEU A 172 1.72 -13.04 -18.06
CA LEU A 172 0.77 -13.29 -17.00
C LEU A 172 -0.59 -13.73 -17.58
N ILE A 173 -1.05 -14.91 -17.24
CA ILE A 173 -2.40 -15.38 -17.56
C ILE A 173 -3.33 -14.96 -16.45
N VAL A 174 -4.28 -14.07 -16.75
CA VAL A 174 -5.27 -13.57 -15.80
C VAL A 174 -6.63 -14.18 -16.14
N LYS A 175 -7.22 -14.89 -15.19
CA LYS A 175 -8.60 -15.36 -15.25
C LYS A 175 -9.50 -14.38 -14.52
N PHE A 176 -10.64 -14.07 -15.12
CA PHE A 176 -11.57 -13.09 -14.57
C PHE A 176 -13.02 -13.41 -14.95
N LYS A 177 -13.94 -12.80 -14.22
CA LYS A 177 -15.38 -12.79 -14.51
C LYS A 177 -15.86 -11.36 -14.65
N LEU A 178 -16.92 -11.13 -15.40
CA LEU A 178 -17.67 -9.88 -15.42
C LEU A 178 -18.95 -10.10 -14.61
N GLY A 179 -19.01 -9.47 -13.43
CA GLY A 179 -20.03 -9.72 -12.42
C GLY A 179 -19.88 -11.09 -11.72
N GLU A 180 -20.56 -11.27 -10.62
CA GLU A 180 -20.46 -12.49 -9.78
C GLU A 180 -20.83 -13.77 -10.50
N HIS A 181 -21.82 -13.70 -11.40
CA HIS A 181 -22.36 -14.86 -12.14
C HIS A 181 -21.82 -14.97 -13.57
N GLY A 182 -20.88 -14.10 -13.97
CA GLY A 182 -20.27 -14.12 -15.28
C GLY A 182 -19.47 -15.39 -15.56
N ALA A 183 -19.43 -15.82 -16.82
CA ALA A 183 -18.53 -16.90 -17.23
C ALA A 183 -17.06 -16.49 -17.04
N GLU A 184 -16.23 -17.45 -16.62
CA GLU A 184 -14.78 -17.21 -16.51
C GLU A 184 -14.18 -17.02 -17.90
N LYS A 185 -13.43 -15.94 -18.06
CA LYS A 185 -12.66 -15.57 -19.24
C LYS A 185 -11.18 -15.52 -18.87
N ASN A 186 -10.31 -15.48 -19.87
CA ASN A 186 -8.89 -15.26 -19.63
C ASN A 186 -8.34 -14.20 -20.59
N VAL A 187 -7.24 -13.57 -20.15
CA VAL A 187 -6.46 -12.62 -20.93
C VAL A 187 -4.97 -12.85 -20.64
N ARG A 188 -4.13 -12.55 -21.60
CA ARG A 188 -2.68 -12.62 -21.49
C ARG A 188 -2.13 -11.21 -21.43
N LEU A 189 -1.32 -10.93 -20.41
CA LEU A 189 -0.63 -9.67 -20.19
C LEU A 189 0.88 -9.92 -20.29
N PRO A 190 1.62 -9.26 -21.19
CA PRO A 190 3.07 -9.42 -21.26
C PRO A 190 3.72 -8.93 -19.97
N LEU A 191 4.81 -9.58 -19.56
CA LEU A 191 5.65 -9.23 -18.40
C LEU A 191 7.02 -8.70 -18.84
N VAL A 192 7.30 -8.73 -20.13
CA VAL A 192 8.53 -8.24 -20.74
C VAL A 192 8.21 -7.27 -21.86
N ASP A 193 9.02 -6.25 -21.99
CA ASP A 193 8.93 -5.31 -23.11
C ASP A 193 9.53 -5.99 -24.34
N LYS A 194 8.66 -6.42 -25.27
CA LYS A 194 9.12 -7.04 -26.52
C LYS A 194 9.59 -6.03 -27.58
N ASP A 195 9.38 -4.72 -27.31
CA ASP A 195 9.79 -3.66 -28.24
C ASP A 195 11.22 -3.18 -27.96
N SER A 196 11.86 -3.64 -26.87
CA SER A 196 13.25 -3.25 -26.52
C SER A 196 14.36 -4.00 -27.29
N ASP A 197 14.03 -5.06 -28.03
CA ASP A 197 15.01 -5.84 -28.80
C ASP A 197 15.25 -5.33 -30.24
N GLY A 198 14.80 -4.13 -30.53
CA GLY A 198 14.78 -3.56 -31.89
C GLY A 198 15.43 -2.18 -32.05
N VAL A 199 16.67 -1.96 -31.54
CA VAL A 199 17.57 -0.89 -32.03
C VAL A 199 19.01 -1.37 -32.07
#